data_418d626512b0882c7f432c56d07c78ac
#
_entry.id   418d626512b0882c7f432c56d07c78ac
#
_cell.length_a   1.000
_cell.length_b   1.000
_cell.length_c   1.000
_cell.angle_alpha   90.00
_cell.angle_beta   90.00
_cell.angle_gamma   90.00
#
_symmetry.space_group_name_H-M   'P 1'
#
loop_
_entity.id
_entity.type
_entity.pdbx_description
1 polymer ?
#
loop_
_entity_poly.entity_id
_entity_poly.type
_entity_poly.pdbx_seq_one_letter_code
_entity_poly.pdbx_strand_id
1 'polypeptide(L)'
;MSESSHDASASVAPTEAKSPSRIRVGLNEQLAIKVPAIGVMFWVVKIVTTGMGEAMSDYLATFGLAVPVVVGVVWMGMSLWLQLRSRAYHAPTYWFAVAGVAVFGTVVADGLHVVGLSTTETSLGYAIALGLWMTLWYRTEHTLNIHEITTRRREIFYWGTVLLTFALGTALGDWSAFFLGLGFAGSIVLYACLM
;
A
#
# COMPACT_ATOMS: atom_id res chain seq x y z
N MET A 1 -26.69 -53.28 -48.58
CA MET A 1 -26.97 -52.73 -47.27
C MET A 1 -25.65 -52.78 -46.55
N SER A 2 -24.96 -51.66 -46.55
CA SER A 2 -23.59 -51.48 -45.93
C SER A 2 -23.71 -50.33 -44.95
N GLU A 3 -23.63 -50.63 -43.66
CA GLU A 3 -23.61 -49.66 -42.58
C GLU A 3 -22.19 -49.25 -42.36
N SER A 4 -21.90 -47.96 -42.61
CA SER A 4 -20.64 -47.30 -42.33
C SER A 4 -20.69 -46.73 -40.91
N SER A 5 -20.00 -47.37 -39.98
CA SER A 5 -19.76 -46.84 -38.63
C SER A 5 -18.71 -45.73 -38.70
N HIS A 6 -19.16 -44.48 -38.49
CA HIS A 6 -18.26 -43.33 -38.26
C HIS A 6 -17.73 -43.40 -36.84
N ASP A 7 -16.45 -43.77 -36.76
CA ASP A 7 -15.67 -43.72 -35.53
C ASP A 7 -15.18 -42.26 -35.33
N ALA A 8 -15.81 -41.52 -34.41
CA ALA A 8 -15.43 -40.19 -34.04
C ALA A 8 -14.36 -40.27 -32.94
N SER A 9 -13.10 -40.43 -33.31
CA SER A 9 -11.97 -40.28 -32.39
C SER A 9 -11.81 -38.81 -32.02
N ALA A 10 -12.32 -38.43 -30.85
CA ALA A 10 -12.05 -37.14 -30.23
C ALA A 10 -10.54 -37.05 -29.91
N SER A 11 -9.84 -36.27 -30.71
CA SER A 11 -8.45 -35.89 -30.46
C SER A 11 -8.38 -35.03 -29.19
N VAL A 12 -8.01 -35.66 -28.08
CA VAL A 12 -7.62 -34.93 -26.85
C VAL A 12 -6.29 -34.27 -27.14
N ALA A 13 -6.30 -32.95 -27.26
CA ALA A 13 -5.08 -32.13 -27.38
C ALA A 13 -4.18 -32.39 -26.16
N PRO A 14 -2.89 -32.64 -26.35
CA PRO A 14 -1.96 -32.86 -25.22
C PRO A 14 -1.89 -31.57 -24.39
N THR A 15 -2.18 -31.68 -23.11
CA THR A 15 -1.92 -30.64 -22.11
C THR A 15 -0.43 -30.29 -22.15
N GLU A 16 -0.09 -29.13 -22.66
CA GLU A 16 1.29 -28.66 -22.81
C GLU A 16 1.95 -28.56 -21.44
N ALA A 17 2.70 -29.60 -21.07
CA ALA A 17 3.46 -29.61 -19.82
C ALA A 17 4.51 -28.48 -19.88
N LYS A 18 4.31 -27.44 -19.04
CA LYS A 18 5.23 -26.31 -18.94
C LYS A 18 6.65 -26.82 -18.73
N SER A 19 7.57 -26.43 -19.62
CA SER A 19 8.98 -26.78 -19.54
C SER A 19 9.55 -26.46 -18.15
N PRO A 20 10.43 -27.33 -17.56
CA PRO A 20 11.05 -27.11 -16.26
C PRO A 20 11.80 -25.76 -16.15
N SER A 21 12.30 -25.22 -17.27
CA SER A 21 12.91 -23.90 -17.34
C SER A 21 11.90 -22.78 -17.13
N ARG A 22 10.70 -22.87 -17.69
CA ARG A 22 9.63 -21.89 -17.48
C ARG A 22 9.07 -21.92 -16.05
N ILE A 23 9.02 -23.09 -15.43
CA ILE A 23 8.61 -23.24 -14.03
C ILE A 23 9.67 -22.60 -13.10
N ARG A 24 10.95 -22.79 -13.35
CA ARG A 24 12.04 -22.17 -12.56
C ARG A 24 12.09 -20.65 -12.71
N VAL A 25 11.85 -20.11 -13.91
CA VAL A 25 11.78 -18.65 -14.14
C VAL A 25 10.59 -18.05 -13.38
N GLY A 26 9.40 -18.65 -13.47
CA GLY A 26 8.24 -18.19 -12.73
C GLY A 26 8.39 -18.25 -11.20
N LEU A 27 9.05 -19.28 -10.66
CA LEU A 27 9.38 -19.39 -9.24
C LEU A 27 10.37 -18.30 -8.79
N ASN A 28 11.39 -18.03 -9.59
CA ASN A 28 12.37 -16.99 -9.27
C ASN A 28 11.74 -15.58 -9.33
N GLU A 29 10.83 -15.34 -10.25
CA GLU A 29 10.07 -14.07 -10.33
C GLU A 29 9.15 -13.92 -9.13
N GLN A 30 8.43 -14.97 -8.70
CA GLN A 30 7.59 -14.94 -7.50
C GLN A 30 8.39 -14.71 -6.22
N LEU A 31 9.60 -15.29 -6.12
CA LEU A 31 10.50 -15.08 -4.98
C LEU A 31 11.11 -13.66 -4.96
N ALA A 32 11.09 -12.93 -6.06
CA ALA A 32 11.59 -11.56 -6.16
C ALA A 32 10.53 -10.49 -5.82
N ILE A 33 9.25 -10.86 -5.68
CA ILE A 33 8.19 -9.94 -5.28
C ILE A 33 8.44 -9.47 -3.84
N LYS A 34 8.40 -8.15 -3.62
CA LYS A 34 8.74 -7.51 -2.34
C LYS A 34 7.53 -7.09 -1.50
N VAL A 35 6.32 -7.40 -1.95
CA VAL A 35 5.07 -7.09 -1.27
C VAL A 35 4.33 -8.38 -0.89
N PRO A 36 3.57 -8.39 0.22
CA PRO A 36 2.81 -9.56 0.64
C PRO A 36 1.64 -9.85 -0.29
N ALA A 37 1.18 -11.10 -0.30
CA ALA A 37 -0.11 -11.46 -0.89
C ALA A 37 -1.26 -10.79 -0.11
N ILE A 38 -2.22 -10.24 -0.85
CA ILE A 38 -3.40 -9.58 -0.28
C ILE A 38 -4.40 -10.66 0.11
N GLY A 39 -4.64 -10.80 1.41
CA GLY A 39 -5.60 -11.73 1.98
C GLY A 39 -6.16 -11.18 3.28
N VAL A 40 -7.04 -11.92 3.95
CA VAL A 40 -7.66 -11.49 5.22
C VAL A 40 -6.61 -11.08 6.26
N MET A 41 -5.55 -11.86 6.43
CA MET A 41 -4.48 -11.56 7.38
C MET A 41 -3.76 -10.26 7.05
N PHE A 42 -3.55 -9.96 5.76
CA PHE A 42 -2.98 -8.68 5.32
C PHE A 42 -3.84 -7.50 5.82
N TRP A 43 -5.16 -7.57 5.64
CA TRP A 43 -6.08 -6.52 6.07
C TRP A 43 -6.14 -6.37 7.59
N VAL A 44 -6.15 -7.48 8.32
CA VAL A 44 -6.12 -7.44 9.80
C VAL A 44 -4.86 -6.72 10.28
N VAL A 45 -3.68 -7.11 9.81
CA VAL A 45 -2.42 -6.46 10.20
C VAL A 45 -2.37 -5.02 9.73
N LYS A 46 -2.91 -4.72 8.53
CA LYS A 46 -2.99 -3.36 7.98
C LYS A 46 -3.83 -2.43 8.87
N ILE A 47 -5.01 -2.87 9.29
CA ILE A 47 -5.90 -2.09 10.18
C ILE A 47 -5.21 -1.85 11.54
N VAL A 48 -4.62 -2.90 12.13
CA VAL A 48 -3.92 -2.79 13.41
C VAL A 48 -2.72 -1.83 13.31
N THR A 49 -1.91 -1.93 12.26
CA THR A 49 -0.76 -1.04 12.07
C THR A 49 -1.17 0.40 11.77
N THR A 50 -2.31 0.61 11.09
CA THR A 50 -2.86 1.95 10.86
C THR A 50 -3.30 2.60 12.17
N GLY A 51 -4.12 1.90 12.98
CA GLY A 51 -4.56 2.41 14.28
C GLY A 51 -3.39 2.61 15.26
N MET A 52 -2.38 1.74 15.24
CA MET A 52 -1.17 1.90 16.01
C MET A 52 -0.39 3.16 15.57
N GLY A 53 -0.30 3.44 14.26
CA GLY A 53 0.37 4.63 13.73
C GLY A 53 -0.27 5.92 14.21
N GLU A 54 -1.61 6.00 14.16
CA GLU A 54 -2.40 7.11 14.67
C GLU A 54 -2.16 7.31 16.17
N ALA A 55 -2.43 6.29 16.98
CA ALA A 55 -2.27 6.37 18.42
C ALA A 55 -0.84 6.70 18.86
N MET A 56 0.18 6.23 18.12
CA MET A 56 1.58 6.54 18.39
C MET A 56 1.90 7.99 18.05
N SER A 57 1.40 8.50 16.91
CA SER A 57 1.57 9.91 16.52
C SER A 57 1.00 10.85 17.59
N ASP A 58 -0.25 10.59 18.00
CA ASP A 58 -0.93 11.37 19.05
C ASP A 58 -0.17 11.34 20.39
N TYR A 59 0.25 10.13 20.79
CA TYR A 59 1.02 9.98 22.02
C TYR A 59 2.33 10.76 21.96
N LEU A 60 3.07 10.70 20.86
CA LEU A 60 4.31 11.44 20.68
C LEU A 60 4.08 12.96 20.67
N ALA A 61 2.94 13.42 20.14
CA ALA A 61 2.58 14.84 20.12
C ALA A 61 2.39 15.42 21.52
N THR A 62 2.07 14.60 22.53
CA THR A 62 1.99 15.04 23.94
C THR A 62 3.33 15.55 24.50
N PHE A 63 4.46 15.13 23.91
CA PHE A 63 5.80 15.58 24.29
C PHE A 63 6.28 16.83 23.53
N GLY A 64 5.42 17.39 22.66
CA GLY A 64 5.69 18.57 21.83
C GLY A 64 5.78 18.24 20.34
N LEU A 65 5.54 19.24 19.50
CA LEU A 65 5.40 19.07 18.03
C LEU A 65 6.64 18.51 17.33
N ALA A 66 7.83 18.74 17.86
CA ALA A 66 9.07 18.25 17.25
C ALA A 66 9.27 16.74 17.45
N VAL A 67 8.73 16.16 18.53
CA VAL A 67 8.97 14.76 18.89
C VAL A 67 8.37 13.78 17.86
N PRO A 68 7.08 13.89 17.47
CA PRO A 68 6.52 12.99 16.47
C PRO A 68 7.21 13.16 15.11
N VAL A 69 7.61 14.37 14.72
CA VAL A 69 8.33 14.63 13.47
C VAL A 69 9.68 13.92 13.47
N VAL A 70 10.49 14.09 14.50
CA VAL A 70 11.82 13.46 14.58
C VAL A 70 11.70 11.93 14.64
N VAL A 71 10.83 11.41 15.50
CA VAL A 71 10.63 9.96 15.63
C VAL A 71 10.08 9.38 14.34
N GLY A 72 9.09 10.01 13.72
CA GLY A 72 8.48 9.56 12.46
C GLY A 72 9.49 9.56 11.31
N VAL A 73 10.29 10.63 11.15
CA VAL A 73 11.32 10.70 10.10
C VAL A 73 12.40 9.63 10.31
N VAL A 74 12.90 9.48 11.54
CA VAL A 74 13.94 8.47 11.85
C VAL A 74 13.41 7.07 11.65
N TRP A 75 12.22 6.76 12.16
CA TRP A 75 11.61 5.43 11.99
C TRP A 75 11.35 5.12 10.52
N MET A 76 10.68 6.03 9.80
CA MET A 76 10.42 5.85 8.37
C MET A 76 11.71 5.69 7.57
N GLY A 77 12.70 6.56 7.79
CA GLY A 77 13.98 6.51 7.08
C GLY A 77 14.73 5.20 7.32
N MET A 78 14.81 4.75 8.58
CA MET A 78 15.47 3.50 8.95
C MET A 78 14.72 2.29 8.40
N SER A 79 13.40 2.25 8.54
CA SER A 79 12.58 1.12 8.08
C SER A 79 12.57 0.99 6.56
N LEU A 80 12.45 2.11 5.83
CA LEU A 80 12.55 2.11 4.37
C LEU A 80 13.96 1.74 3.89
N TRP A 81 15.01 2.19 4.58
CA TRP A 81 16.37 1.78 4.26
C TRP A 81 16.57 0.27 4.40
N LEU A 82 16.05 -0.34 5.47
CA LEU A 82 16.07 -1.79 5.66
C LEU A 82 15.27 -2.51 4.57
N GLN A 83 14.06 -2.02 4.29
CA GLN A 83 13.16 -2.59 3.28
C GLN A 83 13.79 -2.53 1.88
N LEU A 84 14.34 -1.39 1.48
CA LEU A 84 14.98 -1.21 0.18
C LEU A 84 16.26 -2.05 0.01
N ARG A 85 16.92 -2.46 1.09
CA ARG A 85 18.05 -3.40 1.05
C ARG A 85 17.64 -4.86 0.93
N SER A 86 16.42 -5.19 1.29
CA SER A 86 15.88 -6.54 1.15
C SER A 86 15.79 -6.93 -0.32
N ARG A 87 16.18 -8.17 -0.66
CA ARG A 87 16.12 -8.70 -2.03
C ARG A 87 14.80 -9.40 -2.34
N ALA A 88 14.04 -9.75 -1.32
CA ALA A 88 12.76 -10.44 -1.41
C ALA A 88 11.84 -9.98 -0.29
N TYR A 89 10.56 -10.35 -0.33
CA TYR A 89 9.62 -10.09 0.74
C TYR A 89 10.09 -10.75 2.04
N HIS A 90 10.17 -9.92 3.08
CA HIS A 90 10.45 -10.36 4.44
C HIS A 90 9.44 -9.70 5.38
N ALA A 91 8.52 -10.49 5.92
CA ALA A 91 7.35 -9.98 6.64
C ALA A 91 7.71 -8.99 7.78
N PRO A 92 8.66 -9.26 8.70
CA PRO A 92 9.00 -8.30 9.75
C PRO A 92 9.49 -6.96 9.20
N THR A 93 10.34 -6.97 8.17
CA THR A 93 10.91 -5.75 7.58
C THR A 93 9.83 -4.94 6.87
N TYR A 94 8.95 -5.62 6.12
CA TYR A 94 7.83 -4.98 5.43
C TYR A 94 6.87 -4.31 6.41
N TRP A 95 6.41 -5.04 7.44
CA TRP A 95 5.46 -4.49 8.41
C TRP A 95 6.09 -3.43 9.32
N PHE A 96 7.39 -3.52 9.57
CA PHE A 96 8.14 -2.46 10.25
C PHE A 96 8.17 -1.17 9.41
N ALA A 97 8.30 -1.29 8.07
CA ALA A 97 8.21 -0.15 7.17
C ALA A 97 6.77 0.41 7.10
N VAL A 98 5.75 -0.47 7.03
CA VAL A 98 4.33 -0.04 7.08
C VAL A 98 4.03 0.72 8.36
N ALA A 99 4.51 0.25 9.51
CA ALA A 99 4.35 0.92 10.80
C ALA A 99 5.04 2.31 10.82
N GLY A 100 6.26 2.41 10.29
CA GLY A 100 6.98 3.69 10.18
C GLY A 100 6.28 4.68 9.27
N VAL A 101 5.76 4.21 8.12
CA VAL A 101 4.96 5.02 7.21
C VAL A 101 3.62 5.44 7.86
N ALA A 102 2.99 4.57 8.66
CA ALA A 102 1.75 4.91 9.36
C ALA A 102 1.97 6.06 10.34
N VAL A 103 2.97 5.97 11.23
CA VAL A 103 3.30 7.05 12.17
C VAL A 103 3.66 8.34 11.43
N PHE A 104 4.57 8.27 10.46
CA PHE A 104 5.02 9.46 9.74
C PHE A 104 3.94 10.06 8.84
N GLY A 105 3.11 9.23 8.20
CA GLY A 105 2.00 9.69 7.37
C GLY A 105 0.96 10.49 8.15
N THR A 106 0.61 10.03 9.37
CA THR A 106 -0.24 10.78 10.30
C THR A 106 0.42 12.09 10.71
N VAL A 107 1.69 12.06 11.13
CA VAL A 107 2.44 13.28 11.50
C VAL A 107 2.44 14.33 10.38
N VAL A 108 2.59 13.90 9.12
CA VAL A 108 2.59 14.80 7.97
C VAL A 108 1.18 15.34 7.69
N ALA A 109 0.13 14.51 7.85
CA ALA A 109 -1.25 14.94 7.70
C ALA A 109 -1.61 16.02 8.73
N ASP A 110 -1.34 15.76 10.00
CA ASP A 110 -1.64 16.67 11.11
C ASP A 110 -0.79 17.94 11.07
N GLY A 111 0.47 17.80 10.64
CA GLY A 111 1.41 18.93 10.52
C GLY A 111 0.90 20.05 9.62
N LEU A 112 0.12 19.75 8.58
CA LEU A 112 -0.50 20.77 7.73
C LEU A 112 -1.63 21.54 8.45
N HIS A 113 -2.32 20.90 9.39
CA HIS A 113 -3.29 21.59 10.24
C HIS A 113 -2.62 22.55 11.22
N VAL A 114 -1.45 22.18 11.74
CA VAL A 114 -0.68 23.04 12.63
C VAL A 114 -0.22 24.32 11.95
N VAL A 115 0.06 24.29 10.63
CA VAL A 115 0.40 25.49 9.85
C VAL A 115 -0.82 26.25 9.34
N GLY A 116 -2.05 25.86 9.75
CA GLY A 116 -3.27 26.59 9.52
C GLY A 116 -4.07 26.20 8.29
N LEU A 117 -3.74 25.11 7.60
CA LEU A 117 -4.53 24.59 6.50
C LEU A 117 -5.81 23.91 7.03
N SER A 118 -6.93 24.14 6.36
CA SER A 118 -8.18 23.45 6.67
C SER A 118 -8.12 21.96 6.27
N THR A 119 -8.99 21.14 6.87
CA THR A 119 -9.10 19.71 6.53
C THR A 119 -9.43 19.49 5.04
N THR A 120 -10.21 20.38 4.44
CA THR A 120 -10.56 20.33 3.01
C THR A 120 -9.35 20.62 2.13
N GLU A 121 -8.57 21.66 2.44
CA GLU A 121 -7.35 22.01 1.69
C GLU A 121 -6.29 20.91 1.80
N THR A 122 -6.12 20.36 2.99
CA THR A 122 -5.20 19.26 3.25
C THR A 122 -5.59 18.01 2.47
N SER A 123 -6.85 17.60 2.51
CA SER A 123 -7.36 16.43 1.77
C SER A 123 -7.21 16.61 0.27
N LEU A 124 -7.55 17.78 -0.27
CA LEU A 124 -7.40 18.09 -1.69
C LEU A 124 -5.93 18.11 -2.11
N GLY A 125 -5.07 18.69 -1.28
CA GLY A 125 -3.62 18.72 -1.52
C GLY A 125 -3.03 17.31 -1.64
N TYR A 126 -3.36 16.40 -0.70
CA TYR A 126 -2.89 15.00 -0.77
C TYR A 126 -3.49 14.23 -1.94
N ALA A 127 -4.76 14.46 -2.29
CA ALA A 127 -5.38 13.84 -3.45
C ALA A 127 -4.67 14.25 -4.75
N ILE A 128 -4.36 15.55 -4.90
CA ILE A 128 -3.60 16.06 -6.04
C ILE A 128 -2.18 15.48 -6.06
N ALA A 129 -1.49 15.48 -4.91
CA ALA A 129 -0.14 14.94 -4.79
C ALA A 129 -0.09 13.44 -5.15
N LEU A 130 -1.07 12.67 -4.69
CA LEU A 130 -1.21 11.25 -5.03
C LEU A 130 -1.46 11.06 -6.53
N GLY A 131 -2.37 11.84 -7.13
CA GLY A 131 -2.65 11.80 -8.56
C GLY A 131 -1.43 12.11 -9.42
N LEU A 132 -0.66 13.13 -9.05
CA LEU A 132 0.59 13.49 -9.72
C LEU A 132 1.64 12.40 -9.56
N TRP A 133 1.78 11.82 -8.34
CA TRP A 133 2.71 10.73 -8.06
C TRP A 133 2.39 9.47 -8.88
N MET A 134 1.12 9.06 -8.92
CA MET A 134 0.66 7.92 -9.71
C MET A 134 0.86 8.16 -11.22
N THR A 135 0.61 9.38 -11.69
CA THR A 135 0.86 9.76 -13.08
C THR A 135 2.36 9.68 -13.41
N LEU A 136 3.22 10.17 -12.53
CA LEU A 136 4.67 10.07 -12.68
C LEU A 136 5.13 8.60 -12.70
N TRP A 137 4.61 7.78 -11.79
CA TRP A 137 4.89 6.34 -11.76
C TRP A 137 4.50 5.69 -13.10
N TYR A 138 3.26 5.90 -13.55
CA TYR A 138 2.80 5.34 -14.82
C TYR A 138 3.64 5.79 -16.02
N ARG A 139 3.99 7.07 -16.09
CA ARG A 139 4.84 7.61 -17.18
C ARG A 139 6.25 7.04 -17.20
N THR A 140 6.78 6.66 -16.03
CA THR A 140 8.17 6.16 -15.93
C THR A 140 8.28 4.65 -16.06
N GLU A 141 7.30 3.90 -15.57
CA GLU A 141 7.35 2.43 -15.52
C GLU A 141 6.33 1.75 -16.43
N HIS A 142 5.39 2.52 -17.02
CA HIS A 142 4.29 2.06 -17.88
C HIS A 142 3.41 0.96 -17.26
N THR A 143 3.49 0.77 -15.95
CA THR A 143 2.69 -0.19 -15.18
C THR A 143 2.48 0.34 -13.76
N LEU A 144 1.29 0.06 -13.20
CA LEU A 144 0.97 0.31 -11.78
C LEU A 144 0.75 -1.02 -11.04
N ASN A 145 1.17 -2.14 -11.64
CA ASN A 145 0.95 -3.46 -11.09
C ASN A 145 1.87 -3.70 -9.88
N ILE A 146 1.26 -3.86 -8.70
CA ILE A 146 1.97 -4.11 -7.44
C ILE A 146 2.69 -5.47 -7.42
N HIS A 147 2.23 -6.44 -8.22
CA HIS A 147 2.85 -7.77 -8.31
C HIS A 147 4.13 -7.78 -9.16
N GLU A 148 4.44 -6.65 -9.81
CA GLU A 148 5.65 -6.48 -10.60
C GLU A 148 6.72 -5.63 -9.88
N ILE A 149 6.60 -5.43 -8.56
CA ILE A 149 7.57 -4.67 -7.75
C ILE A 149 8.80 -5.55 -7.48
N THR A 150 9.65 -5.65 -8.48
CA THR A 150 10.91 -6.41 -8.44
C THR A 150 12.14 -5.50 -8.45
N THR A 151 11.98 -4.24 -8.91
CA THR A 151 13.07 -3.27 -9.01
C THR A 151 13.01 -2.25 -7.87
N ARG A 152 14.19 -1.74 -7.46
CA ARG A 152 14.30 -0.70 -6.43
C ARG A 152 13.52 0.58 -6.81
N ARG A 153 13.48 0.91 -8.09
CA ARG A 153 12.77 2.10 -8.59
C ARG A 153 11.25 1.95 -8.41
N ARG A 154 10.66 0.80 -8.79
CA ARG A 154 9.25 0.50 -8.56
C ARG A 154 8.92 0.44 -7.08
N GLU A 155 9.82 -0.06 -6.27
CA GLU A 155 9.67 -0.10 -4.82
C GLU A 155 9.61 1.31 -4.21
N ILE A 156 10.40 2.26 -4.70
CA ILE A 156 10.32 3.67 -4.27
C ILE A 156 8.97 4.28 -4.66
N PHE A 157 8.48 4.05 -5.88
CA PHE A 157 7.14 4.50 -6.27
C PHE A 157 6.04 3.90 -5.40
N TYR A 158 6.14 2.62 -5.10
CA TYR A 158 5.21 1.93 -4.21
C TYR A 158 5.17 2.57 -2.82
N TRP A 159 6.32 2.76 -2.17
CA TRP A 159 6.37 3.35 -0.83
C TRP A 159 5.93 4.81 -0.81
N GLY A 160 6.22 5.58 -1.85
CA GLY A 160 5.68 6.92 -2.01
C GLY A 160 4.15 6.93 -2.13
N THR A 161 3.58 5.97 -2.87
CA THR A 161 2.13 5.78 -2.96
C THR A 161 1.55 5.40 -1.59
N VAL A 162 2.17 4.46 -0.87
CA VAL A 162 1.73 4.05 0.47
C VAL A 162 1.74 5.24 1.42
N LEU A 163 2.78 6.07 1.42
CA LEU A 163 2.87 7.26 2.27
C LEU A 163 1.75 8.27 1.93
N LEU A 164 1.58 8.60 0.66
CA LEU A 164 0.56 9.57 0.24
C LEU A 164 -0.86 9.07 0.50
N THR A 165 -1.11 7.76 0.35
CA THR A 165 -2.42 7.18 0.69
C THR A 165 -2.69 7.17 2.19
N PHE A 166 -1.67 7.01 3.03
CA PHE A 166 -1.80 7.16 4.48
C PHE A 166 -2.17 8.60 4.85
N ALA A 167 -1.39 9.57 4.41
CA ALA A 167 -1.65 10.97 4.69
C ALA A 167 -3.04 11.43 4.17
N LEU A 168 -3.42 11.00 2.96
CA LEU A 168 -4.75 11.25 2.42
C LEU A 168 -5.85 10.58 3.25
N GLY A 169 -5.61 9.34 3.70
CA GLY A 169 -6.57 8.58 4.52
C GLY A 169 -6.87 9.28 5.85
N THR A 170 -5.84 9.74 6.57
CA THR A 170 -5.97 10.54 7.80
C THR A 170 -6.73 11.84 7.50
N ALA A 171 -6.30 12.63 6.51
CA ALA A 171 -6.95 13.88 6.16
C ALA A 171 -8.42 13.73 5.74
N LEU A 172 -8.78 12.68 5.01
CA LEU A 172 -10.16 12.36 4.64
C LEU A 172 -10.97 11.87 5.85
N GLY A 173 -10.35 11.12 6.75
CA GLY A 173 -10.94 10.71 8.02
C GLY A 173 -11.39 11.92 8.83
N ASP A 174 -10.50 12.87 9.03
CA ASP A 174 -10.76 14.14 9.74
C ASP A 174 -11.79 14.99 9.01
N TRP A 175 -11.67 15.10 7.68
CA TRP A 175 -12.62 15.83 6.88
C TRP A 175 -14.04 15.28 7.03
N SER A 176 -14.21 13.97 7.00
CA SER A 176 -15.53 13.35 7.17
C SER A 176 -16.03 13.43 8.61
N ALA A 177 -15.16 13.30 9.60
CA ALA A 177 -15.53 13.37 11.01
C ALA A 177 -15.94 14.78 11.43
N PHE A 178 -15.17 15.79 11.05
CA PHE A 178 -15.34 17.16 11.52
C PHE A 178 -16.13 18.05 10.54
N PHE A 179 -15.80 18.02 9.23
CA PHE A 179 -16.47 18.87 8.25
C PHE A 179 -17.86 18.36 7.88
N LEU A 180 -18.02 17.04 7.65
CA LEU A 180 -19.34 16.44 7.41
C LEU A 180 -20.13 16.23 8.72
N GLY A 181 -19.50 16.37 9.87
CA GLY A 181 -20.14 16.20 11.18
C GLY A 181 -20.54 14.77 11.49
N LEU A 182 -19.97 13.76 10.81
CA LEU A 182 -20.29 12.35 11.02
C LEU A 182 -19.70 11.81 12.33
N GLY A 183 -18.69 12.47 12.90
CA GLY A 183 -17.86 11.95 13.97
C GLY A 183 -17.06 10.73 13.52
N PHE A 184 -16.19 10.22 14.36
CA PHE A 184 -15.34 9.07 14.03
C PHE A 184 -16.15 7.81 13.71
N ALA A 185 -17.20 7.51 14.48
CA ALA A 185 -18.03 6.32 14.26
C ALA A 185 -18.75 6.37 12.90
N GLY A 186 -19.34 7.53 12.54
CA GLY A 186 -20.00 7.70 11.24
C GLY A 186 -19.00 7.61 10.06
N SER A 187 -17.80 8.16 10.22
CA SER A 187 -16.73 8.04 9.23
C SER A 187 -16.28 6.60 9.02
N ILE A 188 -16.17 5.81 10.09
CA ILE A 188 -15.86 4.36 9.99
C ILE A 188 -16.92 3.64 9.15
N VAL A 189 -18.21 3.89 9.42
CA VAL A 189 -19.31 3.28 8.65
C VAL A 189 -19.26 3.71 7.20
N LEU A 190 -19.05 5.01 6.93
CA LEU A 190 -18.94 5.53 5.57
C LEU A 190 -17.85 4.81 4.77
N TYR A 191 -16.63 4.73 5.33
CA TYR A 191 -15.51 4.10 4.62
C TYR A 191 -15.61 2.58 4.54
N ALA A 192 -16.21 1.93 5.54
CA ALA A 192 -16.49 0.50 5.48
C ALA A 192 -17.51 0.15 4.39
N CYS A 193 -18.47 1.03 4.09
CA CYS A 193 -19.42 0.85 2.99
C CYS A 193 -18.81 1.12 1.61
N LEU A 194 -17.74 1.92 1.53
CA LEU A 194 -17.05 2.22 0.27
C LEU A 194 -15.98 1.18 -0.10
N MET A 195 -15.58 0.32 0.83
CA MET A 195 -14.53 -0.68 0.68
C MET A 195 -15.07 -2.03 0.19
#